data_a4e7e7ed08c653f9a4bf9f8e93ad3d21
#
_entry.id   a4e7e7ed08c653f9a4bf9f8e93ad3d21
#
_cell.length_a   1.000
_cell.length_b   1.000
_cell.length_c   1.000
_cell.angle_alpha   90.00
_cell.angle_beta   90.00
_cell.angle_gamma   90.00
#
_symmetry.space_group_name_H-M   'P 1'
#
loop_
_entity.id
_entity.type
_entity.pdbx_description
1 polymer ?
#
loop_
_entity_poly.entity_id
_entity_poly.type
_entity_poly.pdbx_seq_one_letter_code
_entity_poly.pdbx_strand_id
1 'polypeptide(L)'
;MNKKMFLGIGIFWLIIVIGFVAFKEFTLITGKEVLLKTMPVDPRDLFRGDYVVLNYDISALDFNSLPTDSANFNDSDRVYVTLKIEDKYGVPTGIYRDPPKEGLFIKGTVKDVQGNGLIIEYGIESYFVPEGKGWEIQRQSGRNLEVKVAIDKFGNAVIKSLLIEGKEINFES
;
A
#
# COMPACT_ATOMS: atom_id res chain seq x y z
N MET A 1 -0.33 -38.57 -21.20
CA MET A 1 0.38 -37.68 -20.26
C MET A 1 0.63 -38.45 -18.98
N ASN A 2 1.88 -38.63 -18.56
CA ASN A 2 2.24 -39.51 -17.43
C ASN A 2 1.69 -38.91 -16.10
N LYS A 3 0.99 -39.73 -15.30
CA LYS A 3 0.44 -39.31 -13.97
C LYS A 3 1.50 -38.64 -13.08
N LYS A 4 2.75 -39.10 -13.14
CA LYS A 4 3.90 -38.51 -12.43
C LYS A 4 4.24 -37.08 -12.88
N MET A 5 4.13 -36.80 -14.18
CA MET A 5 4.37 -35.46 -14.74
C MET A 5 3.26 -34.48 -14.29
N PHE A 6 2.02 -34.93 -14.31
CA PHE A 6 0.88 -34.12 -13.84
C PHE A 6 1.00 -33.79 -12.33
N LEU A 7 1.39 -34.78 -11.53
CA LEU A 7 1.65 -34.58 -10.12
C LEU A 7 2.80 -33.59 -9.85
N GLY A 8 3.89 -33.72 -10.64
CA GLY A 8 5.03 -32.80 -10.56
C GLY A 8 4.67 -31.34 -10.86
N ILE A 9 3.84 -31.10 -11.89
CA ILE A 9 3.33 -29.77 -12.22
C ILE A 9 2.44 -29.22 -11.07
N GLY A 10 1.58 -30.05 -10.50
CA GLY A 10 0.73 -29.65 -9.37
C GLY A 10 1.53 -29.24 -8.13
N ILE A 11 2.56 -30.02 -7.78
CA ILE A 11 3.46 -29.72 -6.67
C ILE A 11 4.24 -28.43 -6.94
N PHE A 12 4.73 -28.21 -8.17
CA PHE A 12 5.44 -27.02 -8.56
C PHE A 12 4.57 -25.74 -8.36
N TRP A 13 3.33 -25.77 -8.82
CA TRP A 13 2.40 -24.64 -8.61
C TRP A 13 2.06 -24.43 -7.13
N LEU A 14 1.89 -25.50 -6.38
CA LEU A 14 1.63 -25.43 -4.94
C LEU A 14 2.79 -24.73 -4.20
N ILE A 15 4.04 -25.05 -4.54
CA ILE A 15 5.23 -24.43 -3.96
C ILE A 15 5.25 -22.93 -4.28
N ILE A 16 4.92 -22.52 -5.51
CA ILE A 16 4.85 -21.10 -5.90
C ILE A 16 3.80 -20.36 -5.07
N VAL A 17 2.61 -20.91 -4.93
CA VAL A 17 1.52 -20.29 -4.16
C VAL A 17 1.91 -20.16 -2.68
N ILE A 18 2.44 -21.24 -2.08
CA ILE A 18 2.90 -21.20 -0.68
C ILE A 18 4.02 -20.16 -0.52
N GLY A 19 4.97 -20.09 -1.44
CA GLY A 19 6.06 -19.12 -1.41
C GLY A 19 5.54 -17.67 -1.47
N PHE A 20 4.54 -17.42 -2.30
CA PHE A 20 3.92 -16.09 -2.41
C PHE A 20 3.16 -15.68 -1.14
N VAL A 21 2.40 -16.61 -0.56
CA VAL A 21 1.68 -16.38 0.71
C VAL A 21 2.70 -16.14 1.84
N ALA A 22 3.72 -16.99 1.96
CA ALA A 22 4.75 -16.84 2.98
C ALA A 22 5.51 -15.51 2.88
N PHE A 23 5.75 -15.02 1.65
CA PHE A 23 6.39 -13.71 1.44
C PHE A 23 5.53 -12.56 1.96
N LYS A 24 4.22 -12.57 1.70
CA LYS A 24 3.28 -11.56 2.21
C LYS A 24 3.16 -11.62 3.74
N GLU A 25 3.07 -12.82 4.29
CA GLU A 25 3.01 -13.06 5.74
C GLU A 25 4.30 -12.59 6.43
N PHE A 26 5.45 -12.84 5.82
CA PHE A 26 6.72 -12.35 6.33
C PHE A 26 6.75 -10.82 6.45
N THR A 27 6.26 -10.10 5.44
CA THR A 27 6.16 -8.63 5.49
C THR A 27 5.22 -8.17 6.61
N LEU A 28 4.10 -8.85 6.82
CA LEU A 28 3.15 -8.54 7.91
C LEU A 28 3.77 -8.69 9.30
N ILE A 29 4.60 -9.72 9.50
CA ILE A 29 5.17 -10.05 10.82
C ILE A 29 6.43 -9.22 11.10
N THR A 30 7.31 -9.05 10.11
CA THR A 30 8.63 -8.43 10.29
C THR A 30 8.69 -6.97 9.86
N GLY A 31 7.71 -6.50 9.10
CA GLY A 31 7.66 -5.14 8.60
C GLY A 31 7.51 -4.10 9.72
N LYS A 32 8.11 -2.93 9.53
CA LYS A 32 7.91 -1.79 10.43
C LYS A 32 6.49 -1.26 10.27
N GLU A 33 5.78 -1.13 11.37
CA GLU A 33 4.42 -0.57 11.34
C GLU A 33 4.45 0.94 11.14
N VAL A 34 3.64 1.39 10.22
CA VAL A 34 3.48 2.81 9.86
C VAL A 34 2.01 3.13 9.72
N LEU A 35 1.60 4.25 10.26
CA LEU A 35 0.25 4.76 10.08
C LEU A 35 0.25 5.75 8.91
N LEU A 36 -0.60 5.52 7.91
CA LEU A 36 -0.78 6.41 6.78
C LEU A 36 -2.14 7.09 6.86
N LYS A 37 -2.16 8.40 6.58
CA LYS A 37 -3.40 9.14 6.43
C LYS A 37 -3.99 8.88 5.07
N THR A 38 -5.32 8.80 5.00
CA THR A 38 -6.03 8.75 3.73
C THR A 38 -6.60 10.11 3.38
N MET A 39 -6.65 10.40 2.07
CA MET A 39 -7.39 11.54 1.53
C MET A 39 -8.88 11.19 1.47
N PRO A 40 -9.78 12.16 1.69
CA PRO A 40 -11.19 11.95 1.43
C PRO A 40 -11.42 11.55 -0.03
N VAL A 41 -12.08 10.42 -0.23
CA VAL A 41 -12.51 9.96 -1.55
C VAL A 41 -14.00 10.23 -1.70
N ASP A 42 -14.46 10.55 -2.92
CA ASP A 42 -15.91 10.69 -3.18
C ASP A 42 -16.60 9.39 -2.75
N PRO A 43 -17.63 9.45 -1.88
CA PRO A 43 -18.36 8.27 -1.41
C PRO A 43 -18.86 7.35 -2.51
N ARG A 44 -19.07 7.88 -3.73
CA ARG A 44 -19.54 7.10 -4.87
C ARG A 44 -18.48 6.18 -5.47
N ASP A 45 -17.20 6.49 -5.27
CA ASP A 45 -16.05 5.74 -5.81
C ASP A 45 -15.37 4.84 -4.77
N LEU A 46 -15.76 4.95 -3.49
CA LEU A 46 -15.17 4.20 -2.38
C LEU A 46 -15.42 2.70 -2.45
N PHE A 47 -16.49 2.28 -3.13
CA PHE A 47 -16.89 0.88 -3.17
C PHE A 47 -17.09 0.37 -4.60
N ARG A 48 -16.29 -0.63 -4.94
CA ARG A 48 -16.52 -1.51 -6.09
C ARG A 48 -16.77 -2.93 -5.56
N GLY A 49 -18.01 -3.17 -5.08
CA GLY A 49 -18.35 -4.46 -4.46
C GLY A 49 -17.77 -4.56 -3.03
N ASP A 50 -16.98 -5.59 -2.77
CA ASP A 50 -16.42 -5.90 -1.44
C ASP A 50 -15.04 -5.24 -1.19
N TYR A 51 -14.66 -4.20 -1.97
CA TYR A 51 -13.38 -3.51 -1.81
C TYR A 51 -13.59 -2.05 -1.44
N VAL A 52 -12.80 -1.59 -0.49
CA VAL A 52 -12.60 -0.16 -0.19
C VAL A 52 -11.43 0.35 -0.99
N VAL A 53 -11.62 1.42 -1.76
CA VAL A 53 -10.53 2.11 -2.46
C VAL A 53 -9.91 3.12 -1.49
N LEU A 54 -8.60 3.07 -1.34
CA LEU A 54 -7.82 3.90 -0.41
C LEU A 54 -6.90 4.82 -1.21
N ASN A 55 -7.02 6.12 -1.00
CA ASN A 55 -6.07 7.11 -1.47
C ASN A 55 -5.30 7.65 -0.26
N TYR A 56 -3.99 7.75 -0.37
CA TYR A 56 -3.12 8.19 0.72
C TYR A 56 -2.62 9.62 0.48
N ASP A 57 -2.35 10.37 1.55
CA ASP A 57 -1.69 11.68 1.46
C ASP A 57 -0.35 11.58 0.71
N ILE A 58 0.33 10.42 0.84
CA ILE A 58 1.60 10.14 0.14
C ILE A 58 1.43 9.69 -1.30
N SER A 59 0.20 9.54 -1.82
CA SER A 59 -0.06 9.12 -3.21
C SER A 59 0.09 10.25 -4.22
N ALA A 60 -0.03 11.51 -3.79
CA ALA A 60 0.12 12.67 -4.64
C ALA A 60 1.27 13.55 -4.12
N LEU A 61 2.44 13.48 -4.75
CA LEU A 61 3.65 14.15 -4.28
C LEU A 61 4.18 15.12 -5.34
N ASP A 62 4.62 16.30 -4.88
CA ASP A 62 5.35 17.27 -5.73
C ASP A 62 6.86 17.02 -5.58
N PHE A 63 7.49 16.56 -6.67
CA PHE A 63 8.91 16.24 -6.66
C PHE A 63 9.82 17.47 -6.66
N ASN A 64 9.30 18.68 -6.87
CA ASN A 64 10.08 19.91 -6.66
C ASN A 64 10.13 20.33 -5.18
N SER A 65 9.18 19.87 -4.38
CA SER A 65 9.13 20.19 -2.95
C SER A 65 9.88 19.16 -2.07
N LEU A 66 10.25 18.02 -2.65
CA LEU A 66 10.90 16.92 -1.94
C LEU A 66 12.28 16.63 -2.54
N PRO A 67 13.29 16.26 -1.73
CA PRO A 67 14.55 15.74 -2.21
C PRO A 67 14.36 14.57 -3.17
N THR A 68 15.09 14.60 -4.29
CA THR A 68 15.00 13.54 -5.31
C THR A 68 16.37 13.33 -5.99
N ASP A 69 16.61 12.12 -6.48
CA ASP A 69 17.77 11.76 -7.31
C ASP A 69 17.49 11.91 -8.82
N SER A 70 16.28 12.32 -9.22
CA SER A 70 15.89 12.45 -10.63
C SER A 70 15.10 13.73 -10.88
N ALA A 71 15.41 14.37 -11.99
CA ALA A 71 14.66 15.56 -12.48
C ALA A 71 13.41 15.20 -13.30
N ASN A 72 13.31 13.94 -13.77
CA ASN A 72 12.24 13.49 -14.64
C ASN A 72 11.72 12.13 -14.20
N PHE A 73 10.41 11.99 -14.19
CA PHE A 73 9.71 10.73 -13.94
C PHE A 73 8.74 10.47 -15.10
N ASN A 74 8.51 9.20 -15.39
CA ASN A 74 7.55 8.74 -16.40
C ASN A 74 6.54 7.78 -15.77
N ASP A 75 5.43 7.61 -16.46
CA ASP A 75 4.44 6.59 -16.10
C ASP A 75 5.09 5.20 -16.04
N SER A 76 4.70 4.43 -15.05
CA SER A 76 5.23 3.10 -14.75
C SER A 76 6.66 3.07 -14.19
N ASP A 77 7.30 4.21 -13.95
CA ASP A 77 8.58 4.24 -13.23
C ASP A 77 8.41 3.70 -11.81
N ARG A 78 9.35 2.86 -11.39
CA ARG A 78 9.46 2.46 -9.99
C ARG A 78 10.11 3.55 -9.19
N VAL A 79 9.52 3.86 -8.04
CA VAL A 79 10.03 4.89 -7.11
C VAL A 79 10.04 4.38 -5.69
N TYR A 80 10.91 4.97 -4.88
CA TYR A 80 11.05 4.73 -3.45
C TYR A 80 10.82 6.04 -2.71
N VAL A 81 9.75 6.11 -1.95
CA VAL A 81 9.41 7.29 -1.14
C VAL A 81 9.92 7.08 0.27
N THR A 82 10.90 7.89 0.68
CA THR A 82 11.40 7.87 2.06
C THR A 82 10.38 8.48 3.01
N LEU A 83 10.23 7.86 4.17
CA LEU A 83 9.26 8.25 5.18
C LEU A 83 9.93 8.56 6.50
N LYS A 84 9.44 9.59 7.19
CA LYS A 84 9.73 9.88 8.59
C LYS A 84 8.46 9.74 9.41
N ILE A 85 8.57 9.23 10.61
CA ILE A 85 7.41 9.18 11.51
C ILE A 85 7.30 10.53 12.23
N GLU A 86 6.22 11.24 11.99
CA GLU A 86 5.86 12.48 12.66
C GLU A 86 4.46 12.32 13.27
N ASP A 87 4.32 12.60 14.54
CA ASP A 87 3.05 12.47 15.28
C ASP A 87 2.30 11.14 15.01
N LYS A 88 3.03 10.03 14.93
CA LYS A 88 2.57 8.66 14.57
C LYS A 88 2.41 8.35 13.08
N TYR A 89 2.41 9.35 12.19
CA TYR A 89 2.17 9.14 10.75
C TYR A 89 3.46 9.06 9.95
N GLY A 90 3.44 8.27 8.90
CA GLY A 90 4.49 8.27 7.87
C GLY A 90 4.34 9.48 6.96
N VAL A 91 5.31 10.41 7.05
CA VAL A 91 5.35 11.63 6.24
C VAL A 91 6.45 11.48 5.18
N PRO A 92 6.21 11.81 3.91
CA PRO A 92 7.20 11.68 2.84
C PRO A 92 8.32 12.71 3.03
N THR A 93 9.57 12.26 2.85
CA THR A 93 10.77 13.11 2.99
C THR A 93 11.66 13.12 1.76
N GLY A 94 11.36 12.31 0.75
CA GLY A 94 12.08 12.29 -0.52
C GLY A 94 11.54 11.24 -1.47
N ILE A 95 11.84 11.37 -2.77
CA ILE A 95 11.42 10.47 -3.84
C ILE A 95 12.65 10.06 -4.63
N TYR A 96 12.91 8.76 -4.77
CA TYR A 96 14.13 8.24 -5.38
C TYR A 96 13.83 7.14 -6.39
N ARG A 97 14.64 7.02 -7.44
CA ARG A 97 14.60 5.90 -8.40
C ARG A 97 15.31 4.66 -7.87
N ASP A 98 16.35 4.89 -7.07
CA ASP A 98 17.10 3.81 -6.44
C ASP A 98 16.68 3.60 -4.98
N PRO A 99 16.66 2.35 -4.49
CA PRO A 99 16.29 2.07 -3.10
C PRO A 99 17.30 2.70 -2.14
N PRO A 100 16.84 3.49 -1.16
CA PRO A 100 17.69 4.05 -0.13
C PRO A 100 18.43 2.94 0.62
N LYS A 101 19.70 3.17 0.96
CA LYS A 101 20.52 2.19 1.70
C LYS A 101 20.07 2.02 3.14
N GLU A 102 19.51 3.06 3.72
CA GLU A 102 19.08 3.11 5.12
C GLU A 102 17.77 3.92 5.25
N GLY A 103 17.10 3.72 6.37
CA GLY A 103 15.87 4.45 6.67
C GLY A 103 14.59 3.68 6.33
N LEU A 104 13.48 4.32 6.62
CA LEU A 104 12.16 3.81 6.27
C LEU A 104 11.77 4.36 4.90
N PHE A 105 11.37 3.49 4.01
CA PHE A 105 10.86 3.88 2.69
C PHE A 105 9.79 2.91 2.21
N ILE A 106 8.92 3.39 1.34
CA ILE A 106 7.88 2.59 0.69
C ILE A 106 8.13 2.58 -0.82
N LYS A 107 8.00 1.42 -1.44
CA LYS A 107 8.16 1.23 -2.88
C LYS A 107 6.82 1.46 -3.58
N GLY A 108 6.83 2.29 -4.61
CA GLY A 108 5.67 2.57 -5.43
C GLY A 108 5.97 2.53 -6.93
N THR A 109 4.92 2.74 -7.69
CA THR A 109 4.97 2.89 -9.15
C THR A 109 4.26 4.18 -9.52
N VAL A 110 4.90 5.00 -10.36
CA VAL A 110 4.29 6.22 -10.88
C VAL A 110 3.14 5.82 -11.79
N LYS A 111 1.94 6.26 -11.45
CA LYS A 111 0.72 6.03 -12.24
C LYS A 111 0.51 7.12 -13.28
N ASP A 112 0.81 8.35 -12.90
CA ASP A 112 0.59 9.54 -13.74
C ASP A 112 1.54 10.65 -13.33
N VAL A 113 1.94 11.49 -14.30
CA VAL A 113 2.81 12.66 -14.09
C VAL A 113 2.06 13.90 -14.53
N GLN A 114 1.75 14.78 -13.61
CA GLN A 114 1.00 16.03 -13.83
C GLN A 114 1.87 17.25 -13.51
N GLY A 115 2.60 17.76 -14.51
CA GLY A 115 3.56 18.83 -14.28
C GLY A 115 4.66 18.40 -13.31
N ASN A 116 4.69 18.98 -12.11
CA ASN A 116 5.62 18.62 -11.04
C ASN A 116 5.04 17.61 -10.05
N GLY A 117 3.79 17.21 -10.23
CA GLY A 117 3.09 16.25 -9.39
C GLY A 117 3.26 14.83 -9.90
N LEU A 118 3.51 13.91 -8.98
CA LEU A 118 3.51 12.48 -9.22
C LEU A 118 2.32 11.84 -8.52
N ILE A 119 1.55 11.06 -9.26
CA ILE A 119 0.57 10.14 -8.66
C ILE A 119 1.24 8.78 -8.56
N ILE A 120 1.36 8.26 -7.33
CA ILE A 120 2.11 7.04 -7.03
C ILE A 120 1.15 6.00 -6.42
N GLU A 121 1.22 4.77 -6.94
CA GLU A 121 0.54 3.60 -6.38
C GLU A 121 1.55 2.71 -5.64
N TYR A 122 1.19 2.25 -4.45
CA TYR A 122 2.05 1.46 -3.55
C TYR A 122 1.62 -0.02 -3.47
N GLY A 123 0.52 -0.40 -4.17
CA GLY A 123 -0.05 -1.75 -4.14
C GLY A 123 -0.88 -2.04 -2.87
N ILE A 124 -1.29 -0.98 -2.16
CA ILE A 124 -2.13 -1.01 -0.96
C ILE A 124 -3.39 -0.13 -1.12
N GLU A 125 -3.77 0.21 -2.35
CA GLU A 125 -4.91 1.09 -2.66
C GLU A 125 -6.27 0.37 -2.56
N SER A 126 -6.27 -0.93 -2.32
CA SER A 126 -7.50 -1.72 -2.20
C SER A 126 -7.48 -2.56 -0.93
N TYR A 127 -8.55 -2.50 -0.17
CA TYR A 127 -8.74 -3.32 1.02
C TYR A 127 -10.05 -4.10 0.91
N PHE A 128 -9.96 -5.43 1.02
CA PHE A 128 -11.13 -6.30 1.02
C PHE A 128 -11.88 -6.20 2.34
N VAL A 129 -13.19 -6.05 2.28
CA VAL A 129 -14.08 -6.02 3.44
C VAL A 129 -15.17 -7.10 3.29
N PRO A 130 -15.64 -7.72 4.38
CA PRO A 130 -16.73 -8.67 4.30
C PRO A 130 -18.00 -8.03 3.70
N GLU A 131 -18.80 -8.84 3.00
CA GLU A 131 -20.03 -8.41 2.34
C GLU A 131 -20.95 -7.64 3.31
N GLY A 132 -21.42 -6.47 2.86
CA GLY A 132 -22.29 -5.60 3.66
C GLY A 132 -21.58 -4.70 4.69
N LYS A 133 -20.30 -4.94 5.02
CA LYS A 133 -19.54 -4.13 5.99
C LYS A 133 -18.95 -2.85 5.39
N GLY A 134 -18.85 -2.77 4.09
CA GLY A 134 -18.36 -1.58 3.39
C GLY A 134 -19.12 -0.30 3.74
N TRP A 135 -20.43 -0.39 3.98
CA TRP A 135 -21.26 0.75 4.40
C TRP A 135 -20.85 1.37 5.74
N GLU A 136 -20.35 0.57 6.68
CA GLU A 136 -19.89 1.06 7.97
C GLU A 136 -18.66 1.96 7.81
N ILE A 137 -17.73 1.56 6.92
CA ILE A 137 -16.56 2.36 6.58
C ILE A 137 -16.98 3.61 5.82
N GLN A 138 -17.88 3.50 4.86
CA GLN A 138 -18.37 4.63 4.07
C GLN A 138 -19.02 5.71 4.95
N ARG A 139 -19.85 5.33 5.88
CA ARG A 139 -20.50 6.28 6.81
C ARG A 139 -19.50 6.96 7.74
N GLN A 140 -18.35 6.36 7.96
CA GLN A 140 -17.30 6.84 8.87
C GLN A 140 -16.09 7.41 8.11
N SER A 141 -15.92 7.14 6.80
CA SER A 141 -14.80 7.60 5.98
C SER A 141 -14.74 9.12 5.77
N GLY A 142 -15.83 9.84 6.04
CA GLY A 142 -15.79 11.31 6.18
C GLY A 142 -15.08 11.79 7.45
N ARG A 143 -14.57 10.87 8.28
CA ARG A 143 -13.92 11.12 9.56
C ARG A 143 -12.60 10.37 9.62
N ASN A 144 -11.49 11.00 9.22
CA ASN A 144 -10.12 10.55 9.49
C ASN A 144 -9.90 9.02 9.40
N LEU A 145 -10.11 8.43 8.24
CA LEU A 145 -9.73 7.05 7.98
C LEU A 145 -8.19 6.98 7.93
N GLU A 146 -7.62 6.14 8.75
CA GLU A 146 -6.18 5.89 8.83
C GLU A 146 -5.91 4.43 8.48
N VAL A 147 -4.76 4.15 7.88
CA VAL A 147 -4.38 2.80 7.49
C VAL A 147 -3.07 2.43 8.16
N LYS A 148 -3.09 1.36 8.95
CA LYS A 148 -1.88 0.77 9.51
C LYS A 148 -1.30 -0.20 8.48
N VAL A 149 -0.07 0.06 8.06
CA VAL A 149 0.67 -0.77 7.11
C VAL A 149 1.92 -1.34 7.74
N ALA A 150 2.32 -2.53 7.33
CA ALA A 150 3.63 -3.10 7.59
C ALA A 150 4.50 -2.89 6.36
N ILE A 151 5.70 -2.29 6.52
CA ILE A 151 6.65 -2.03 5.46
C ILE A 151 7.92 -2.83 5.74
N ASP A 152 8.32 -3.71 4.82
CA ASP A 152 9.55 -4.49 4.95
C ASP A 152 10.79 -3.68 4.57
N LYS A 153 11.97 -4.25 4.76
CA LYS A 153 13.25 -3.63 4.44
C LYS A 153 13.48 -3.36 2.94
N PHE A 154 12.63 -3.88 2.08
CA PHE A 154 12.67 -3.65 0.64
C PHE A 154 11.63 -2.62 0.17
N GLY A 155 10.88 -2.04 1.11
CA GLY A 155 9.83 -1.07 0.84
C GLY A 155 8.49 -1.69 0.42
N ASN A 156 8.33 -3.02 0.44
CA ASN A 156 7.03 -3.61 0.16
C ASN A 156 6.10 -3.36 1.34
N ALA A 157 4.89 -2.90 1.04
CA ALA A 157 3.88 -2.59 2.04
C ALA A 157 2.71 -3.59 2.00
N VAL A 158 2.15 -3.88 3.17
CA VAL A 158 0.93 -4.67 3.33
C VAL A 158 0.03 -4.00 4.36
N ILE A 159 -1.27 -3.92 4.09
CA ILE A 159 -2.24 -3.37 5.04
C ILE A 159 -2.41 -4.35 6.20
N LYS A 160 -2.26 -3.87 7.43
CA LYS A 160 -2.54 -4.61 8.67
C LYS A 160 -3.96 -4.39 9.15
N SER A 161 -4.37 -3.14 9.25
CA SER A 161 -5.70 -2.77 9.71
C SER A 161 -6.10 -1.38 9.23
N LEU A 162 -7.40 -1.14 9.21
CA LEU A 162 -7.99 0.18 9.04
C LEU A 162 -8.35 0.74 10.41
N LEU A 163 -8.15 2.05 10.58
CA LEU A 163 -8.52 2.75 11.80
C LEU A 163 -9.43 3.93 11.47
N ILE A 164 -10.42 4.17 12.33
CA ILE A 164 -11.25 5.37 12.29
C ILE A 164 -11.10 6.06 13.62
N GLU A 165 -10.70 7.32 13.60
CA GLU A 165 -10.42 8.11 14.82
C GLU A 165 -9.44 7.40 15.79
N GLY A 166 -8.45 6.69 15.23
CA GLY A 166 -7.43 5.95 15.97
C GLY A 166 -7.88 4.60 16.56
N LYS A 167 -9.12 4.16 16.27
CA LYS A 167 -9.63 2.83 16.68
C LYS A 167 -9.62 1.87 15.52
N GLU A 168 -9.06 0.68 15.72
CA GLU A 168 -9.06 -0.36 14.69
C GLU A 168 -10.50 -0.85 14.40
N ILE A 169 -10.79 -1.01 13.10
CA ILE A 169 -12.05 -1.57 12.65
C ILE A 169 -11.90 -3.08 12.66
N ASN A 170 -12.63 -3.74 13.54
CA ASN A 170 -12.73 -5.20 13.54
C ASN A 170 -13.98 -5.60 12.75
N PHE A 171 -13.78 -6.40 11.71
CA PHE A 171 -14.86 -7.01 10.92
C PHE A 171 -15.27 -8.39 11.46
N GLU A 172 -15.01 -8.66 12.73
CA GLU A 172 -15.45 -9.90 13.33
C GLU A 172 -16.98 -10.01 13.27
N SER A 173 -17.40 -11.10 12.69
CA SER A 173 -18.80 -11.53 12.50
C SER A 173 -19.45 -11.95 13.82
#